data_6d443edd4d2e13dc973758680f04e169
#
_entry.id   6d443edd4d2e13dc973758680f04e169
#
_cell.length_a   1.000
_cell.length_b   1.000
_cell.length_c   1.000
_cell.angle_alpha   90.00
_cell.angle_beta   90.00
_cell.angle_gamma   90.00
#
_symmetry.space_group_name_H-M   'P 1'
#
loop_
_entity.id
_entity.type
_entity.pdbx_description
1 polymer ?
#
loop_
_entity_poly.entity_id
_entity_poly.type
_entity_poly.pdbx_seq_one_letter_code
_entity_poly.pdbx_strand_id
1 'polypeptide(L)'
;MNPVFKVLRYGWKTLNFIRDLVMNLFFLVFVLLLVTLVGLTGGGKKTAVNLSTDKGALLLNLDGYLADNRDDALNWQQALKELSGNEHTPLKISTFDLVYAINLAKDDAGIRGLVLDLNDFSGGDLPAMNYIGKAIENFKTTGKPVIAFANNYSQGQYFLASFADQIYLNPNGQVLIQGLTQENLYYKDLLDKLAVTPHIFRVGTYKSAVEPFLRNDMSPEAKANTNQWLNGMWQSYLQTVSANRHLTTDKFAPDAKQYLTELKALKGDATAYALQRKWVTELVTNLDLEQKLIALFGRNSEGEAKMVDFSTYLSGFEDRLMPSDEENKIAVVNVEGAIIDGESLDGDVGGDTIVRLLRKAYDDEKVKGVILRVNSPGGSAFASELIRQEIANLQKAGKPVVVSMGAMAASGGYWISATADYIIADPNTITGSIGIFAMLPTFENAINKIGVNADGVSTGDLAETSVFSPLSKNMQDIYQLEIEHGYDQFLTLVGRGRQMSKAAVDKIAQGQVWRGTDAFKHNLADELGDFDRAVEKIGELINVYRDTVIENFSVEWMTEDDGSLIDKLYRDLKQSSQSLVATWLDLPKPIRQIKEGLNRLNKFNDPKGQYLYCLNCGTVR
;
A
#
# COMPACT_ATOMS: atom_id res chain seq x y z
N MET A 1 -17.69 58.39 35.91
CA MET A 1 -18.25 57.16 35.36
C MET A 1 -17.61 55.99 36.11
N ASN A 2 -18.45 55.24 36.83
CA ASN A 2 -18.02 54.20 37.77
C ASN A 2 -17.17 53.12 37.06
N PRO A 3 -15.99 52.73 37.58
CA PRO A 3 -15.09 51.73 36.93
C PRO A 3 -15.78 50.41 36.64
N VAL A 4 -16.78 50.03 37.44
CA VAL A 4 -17.60 48.82 37.24
C VAL A 4 -18.38 48.87 35.91
N PHE A 5 -18.91 50.06 35.53
CA PHE A 5 -19.62 50.23 34.24
C PHE A 5 -18.71 50.12 33.03
N LYS A 6 -17.43 50.50 33.15
CA LYS A 6 -16.45 50.31 32.08
C LYS A 6 -16.13 48.83 31.86
N VAL A 7 -15.94 48.05 32.93
CA VAL A 7 -15.66 46.58 32.86
C VAL A 7 -16.85 45.85 32.26
N LEU A 8 -18.09 46.14 32.69
CA LEU A 8 -19.30 45.54 32.12
C LEU A 8 -19.46 45.88 30.61
N ARG A 9 -19.13 47.10 30.19
CA ARG A 9 -19.22 47.53 28.79
C ARG A 9 -18.16 46.85 27.92
N TYR A 10 -16.95 46.61 28.42
CA TYR A 10 -15.92 45.85 27.72
C TYR A 10 -16.27 44.38 27.66
N GLY A 11 -16.75 43.78 28.75
CA GLY A 11 -17.24 42.40 28.77
C GLY A 11 -18.37 42.15 27.76
N TRP A 12 -19.33 43.12 27.68
CA TRP A 12 -20.42 43.03 26.71
C TRP A 12 -19.93 43.16 25.24
N LYS A 13 -18.93 44.03 24.98
CA LYS A 13 -18.31 44.14 23.65
C LYS A 13 -17.56 42.87 23.25
N THR A 14 -16.85 42.24 24.19
CA THR A 14 -16.12 40.98 23.95
C THR A 14 -17.08 39.83 23.71
N LEU A 15 -18.18 39.74 24.47
CA LEU A 15 -19.23 38.75 24.25
C LEU A 15 -19.92 38.90 22.88
N ASN A 16 -20.23 40.13 22.50
CA ASN A 16 -20.80 40.41 21.17
C ASN A 16 -19.81 40.06 20.05
N PHE A 17 -18.53 40.40 20.22
CA PHE A 17 -17.49 40.07 19.25
C PHE A 17 -17.36 38.55 19.09
N ILE A 18 -17.35 37.80 20.19
CA ILE A 18 -17.31 36.33 20.16
C ILE A 18 -18.57 35.76 19.48
N ARG A 19 -19.76 36.27 19.84
CA ARG A 19 -21.01 35.90 19.18
C ARG A 19 -20.96 36.13 17.67
N ASP A 20 -20.54 37.34 17.27
CA ASP A 20 -20.50 37.71 15.85
C ASP A 20 -19.43 36.93 15.09
N LEU A 21 -18.31 36.58 15.71
CA LEU A 21 -17.29 35.70 15.17
C LEU A 21 -17.85 34.28 14.95
N VAL A 22 -18.54 33.73 15.95
CA VAL A 22 -19.16 32.41 15.87
C VAL A 22 -20.27 32.39 14.81
N MET A 23 -21.13 33.43 14.77
CA MET A 23 -22.20 33.53 13.77
C MET A 23 -21.66 33.69 12.36
N ASN A 24 -20.60 34.47 12.17
CA ASN A 24 -19.95 34.62 10.87
C ASN A 24 -19.26 33.32 10.43
N LEU A 25 -18.65 32.59 11.36
CA LEU A 25 -18.06 31.28 11.09
C LEU A 25 -19.15 30.24 10.67
N PHE A 26 -20.27 30.22 11.40
CA PHE A 26 -21.44 29.40 11.04
C PHE A 26 -22.02 29.79 9.68
N PHE A 27 -22.11 31.08 9.39
CA PHE A 27 -22.59 31.57 8.10
C PHE A 27 -21.64 31.17 6.96
N LEU A 28 -20.33 31.24 7.19
CA LEU A 28 -19.31 30.85 6.22
C LEU A 28 -19.36 29.35 5.95
N VAL A 29 -19.51 28.53 7.00
CA VAL A 29 -19.73 27.09 6.90
C VAL A 29 -21.05 26.77 6.17
N PHE A 30 -22.12 27.52 6.46
CA PHE A 30 -23.41 27.37 5.80
C PHE A 30 -23.32 27.72 4.30
N VAL A 31 -22.64 28.82 3.95
CA VAL A 31 -22.43 29.20 2.54
C VAL A 31 -21.56 28.17 1.82
N LEU A 32 -20.52 27.65 2.48
CA LEU A 32 -19.67 26.60 1.94
C LEU A 32 -20.46 25.30 1.71
N LEU A 33 -21.32 24.92 2.65
CA LEU A 33 -22.29 23.82 2.51
C LEU A 33 -23.28 24.04 1.38
N LEU A 34 -23.79 25.28 1.21
CA LEU A 34 -24.69 25.64 0.12
C LEU A 34 -24.01 25.58 -1.25
N VAL A 35 -22.77 26.07 -1.34
CA VAL A 35 -21.96 26.03 -2.57
C VAL A 35 -21.62 24.58 -2.92
N THR A 36 -21.27 23.74 -1.92
CA THR A 36 -21.05 22.31 -2.14
C THR A 36 -22.35 21.59 -2.52
N LEU A 37 -23.48 21.92 -1.89
CA LEU A 37 -24.78 21.35 -2.24
C LEU A 37 -25.20 21.74 -3.66
N VAL A 38 -25.01 23.01 -4.05
CA VAL A 38 -25.29 23.50 -5.41
C VAL A 38 -24.30 22.90 -6.41
N GLY A 39 -23.02 22.72 -6.03
CA GLY A 39 -22.05 21.98 -6.84
C GLY A 39 -22.43 20.51 -7.04
N LEU A 40 -23.00 19.87 -6.01
CA LEU A 40 -23.45 18.49 -6.04
C LEU A 40 -24.81 18.31 -6.72
N THR A 41 -25.76 19.26 -6.56
CA THR A 41 -27.04 19.23 -7.26
C THR A 41 -26.96 19.80 -8.68
N GLY A 42 -25.97 20.65 -8.95
CA GLY A 42 -25.51 21.02 -10.28
C GLY A 42 -24.70 19.90 -10.95
N GLY A 43 -24.82 18.68 -10.43
CA GLY A 43 -24.36 17.45 -11.09
C GLY A 43 -24.89 17.46 -12.51
N GLY A 44 -24.22 18.26 -13.34
CA GLY A 44 -24.36 18.16 -14.76
C GLY A 44 -24.25 16.68 -15.05
N LYS A 45 -25.19 16.15 -15.79
CA LYS A 45 -25.00 14.95 -16.59
C LYS A 45 -23.52 14.96 -16.93
N LYS A 46 -22.77 13.92 -16.50
CA LYS A 46 -21.42 13.71 -17.03
C LYS A 46 -21.61 13.88 -18.53
N THR A 47 -21.29 15.05 -19.06
CA THR A 47 -21.16 15.23 -20.49
C THR A 47 -20.08 14.24 -20.80
N ALA A 48 -20.47 13.13 -21.42
CA ALA A 48 -19.51 12.20 -21.97
C ALA A 48 -18.52 13.10 -22.71
N VAL A 49 -17.30 13.20 -22.20
CA VAL A 49 -16.26 13.99 -22.83
C VAL A 49 -16.20 13.38 -24.22
N ASN A 50 -16.66 14.15 -25.20
CA ASN A 50 -16.75 13.68 -26.58
C ASN A 50 -15.30 13.61 -27.05
N LEU A 51 -14.59 12.56 -26.59
CA LEU A 51 -13.21 12.31 -26.95
C LEU A 51 -13.18 12.20 -28.48
N SER A 52 -12.46 13.09 -29.09
CA SER A 52 -12.30 13.09 -30.55
C SER A 52 -11.94 11.68 -31.01
N THR A 53 -12.36 11.28 -32.21
CA THR A 53 -11.99 9.97 -32.79
C THR A 53 -10.48 9.79 -32.90
N ASP A 54 -9.70 10.87 -32.98
CA ASP A 54 -8.23 10.89 -32.89
C ASP A 54 -7.83 11.52 -31.56
N LYS A 55 -7.35 10.70 -30.63
CA LYS A 55 -6.95 11.10 -29.26
C LYS A 55 -5.44 11.36 -29.14
N GLY A 56 -4.66 11.01 -30.16
CA GLY A 56 -3.20 11.09 -30.13
C GLY A 56 -2.57 9.97 -29.29
N ALA A 57 -1.80 10.28 -28.27
CA ALA A 57 -1.26 9.28 -27.36
C ALA A 57 -2.04 9.22 -26.04
N LEU A 58 -2.05 8.04 -25.41
CA LEU A 58 -2.43 7.93 -23.99
C LEU A 58 -1.24 8.40 -23.14
N LEU A 59 -1.45 9.42 -22.30
CA LEU A 59 -0.46 9.91 -21.37
C LEU A 59 -0.67 9.25 -20.01
N LEU A 60 0.32 8.52 -19.54
CA LEU A 60 0.43 8.07 -18.16
C LEU A 60 1.25 9.11 -17.39
N ASN A 61 0.56 10.15 -16.90
CA ASN A 61 1.14 11.13 -16.00
C ASN A 61 1.11 10.55 -14.58
N LEU A 62 2.26 10.04 -14.11
CA LEU A 62 2.35 9.32 -12.84
C LEU A 62 2.83 10.29 -11.75
N ASP A 63 1.93 11.15 -11.26
CA ASP A 63 2.20 12.02 -10.11
C ASP A 63 1.77 11.32 -8.81
N GLY A 64 2.68 10.55 -8.22
CA GLY A 64 2.41 9.80 -6.99
C GLY A 64 3.06 8.44 -6.92
N TYR A 65 2.49 7.53 -6.12
CA TYR A 65 2.98 6.17 -5.93
C TYR A 65 1.91 5.12 -6.26
N LEU A 66 2.35 3.93 -6.70
CA LEU A 66 1.42 2.83 -7.01
C LEU A 66 0.83 2.21 -5.75
N ALA A 67 -0.47 1.96 -5.81
CA ALA A 67 -1.24 1.25 -4.82
C ALA A 67 -2.27 0.35 -5.53
N ASP A 68 -2.88 -0.58 -4.83
CA ASP A 68 -3.97 -1.38 -5.41
C ASP A 68 -5.20 -0.50 -5.64
N ASN A 69 -5.56 0.34 -4.66
CA ASN A 69 -6.67 1.28 -4.76
C ASN A 69 -6.19 2.72 -4.99
N ARG A 70 -7.00 3.50 -5.71
CA ARG A 70 -6.81 4.95 -5.83
C ARG A 70 -7.30 5.68 -4.59
N ASP A 71 -6.86 6.92 -4.40
CA ASP A 71 -7.45 7.80 -3.39
C ASP A 71 -8.90 8.13 -3.79
N ASP A 72 -9.79 8.21 -2.80
CA ASP A 72 -11.14 8.69 -3.02
C ASP A 72 -11.13 10.12 -3.54
N ALA A 73 -11.95 10.41 -4.56
CA ALA A 73 -11.97 11.69 -5.30
C ALA A 73 -12.28 12.95 -4.45
N LEU A 74 -12.62 12.81 -3.18
CA LEU A 74 -12.93 13.88 -2.24
C LEU A 74 -11.97 13.87 -1.05
N ASN A 75 -10.68 13.98 -1.32
CA ASN A 75 -9.71 14.08 -0.23
C ASN A 75 -9.61 15.54 0.26
N TRP A 76 -10.58 15.96 1.10
CA TRP A 76 -10.60 17.29 1.76
C TRP A 76 -9.30 17.61 2.49
N GLN A 77 -8.64 16.59 3.00
CA GLN A 77 -7.35 16.72 3.67
C GLN A 77 -6.26 17.19 2.71
N GLN A 78 -6.32 16.71 1.47
CA GLN A 78 -5.38 17.08 0.42
C GLN A 78 -5.62 18.51 -0.05
N ALA A 79 -6.88 18.89 -0.31
CA ALA A 79 -7.25 20.27 -0.65
C ALA A 79 -6.89 21.26 0.47
N LEU A 80 -7.05 20.89 1.75
CA LEU A 80 -6.64 21.69 2.89
C LEU A 80 -5.11 21.77 3.05
N LYS A 81 -4.37 20.69 2.74
CA LYS A 81 -2.90 20.70 2.75
C LYS A 81 -2.33 21.55 1.62
N GLU A 82 -2.90 21.49 0.43
CA GLU A 82 -2.53 22.34 -0.71
C GLU A 82 -2.80 23.81 -0.41
N LEU A 83 -3.95 24.14 0.20
CA LEU A 83 -4.27 25.51 0.65
C LEU A 83 -3.35 26.00 1.78
N SER A 84 -2.78 25.11 2.59
CA SER A 84 -1.86 25.47 3.68
C SER A 84 -0.40 25.62 3.23
N GLY A 85 -0.10 25.40 1.94
CA GLY A 85 1.25 25.56 1.37
C GLY A 85 2.24 24.50 1.85
N ASN A 86 1.75 23.39 2.43
CA ASN A 86 2.58 22.27 2.81
C ASN A 86 2.89 21.37 1.62
N GLU A 87 4.09 20.79 1.62
CA GLU A 87 4.68 19.93 0.57
C GLU A 87 3.66 18.97 -0.08
N HIS A 88 3.71 18.83 -1.41
CA HIS A 88 2.98 17.83 -2.19
C HIS A 88 2.99 16.46 -1.47
N THR A 89 1.85 16.01 -1.04
CA THR A 89 1.71 14.63 -0.57
C THR A 89 1.46 13.77 -1.81
N PRO A 90 2.35 12.81 -2.15
CA PRO A 90 2.16 11.98 -3.34
C PRO A 90 0.81 11.28 -3.33
N LEU A 91 0.12 11.31 -4.46
CA LEU A 91 -1.17 10.66 -4.66
C LEU A 91 -1.03 9.14 -4.74
N LYS A 92 -2.08 8.40 -4.36
CA LYS A 92 -2.18 6.98 -4.71
C LYS A 92 -2.66 6.85 -6.15
N ILE A 93 -1.88 6.14 -6.95
CA ILE A 93 -2.22 5.81 -8.33
C ILE A 93 -2.58 4.33 -8.37
N SER A 94 -3.81 4.02 -8.77
CA SER A 94 -4.22 2.62 -8.85
C SER A 94 -3.51 1.87 -9.97
N THR A 95 -2.79 0.83 -9.61
CA THR A 95 -2.18 -0.13 -10.53
C THR A 95 -3.21 -0.72 -11.49
N PHE A 96 -4.40 -1.05 -10.99
CA PHE A 96 -5.46 -1.65 -11.78
C PHE A 96 -6.11 -0.68 -12.75
N ASP A 97 -6.25 0.61 -12.38
CA ASP A 97 -6.76 1.63 -13.30
C ASP A 97 -5.77 1.88 -14.44
N LEU A 98 -4.46 1.91 -14.14
CA LEU A 98 -3.42 2.04 -15.18
C LEU A 98 -3.44 0.86 -16.15
N VAL A 99 -3.46 -0.37 -15.64
CA VAL A 99 -3.53 -1.58 -16.48
C VAL A 99 -4.81 -1.59 -17.30
N TYR A 100 -5.94 -1.20 -16.72
CA TYR A 100 -7.21 -1.09 -17.43
C TYR A 100 -7.14 -0.05 -18.56
N ALA A 101 -6.59 1.14 -18.29
CA ALA A 101 -6.41 2.19 -19.30
C ALA A 101 -5.51 1.73 -20.48
N ILE A 102 -4.39 1.06 -20.16
CA ILE A 102 -3.47 0.55 -21.18
C ILE A 102 -4.13 -0.51 -22.05
N ASN A 103 -4.90 -1.43 -21.44
CA ASN A 103 -5.60 -2.48 -22.16
C ASN A 103 -6.71 -1.91 -23.06
N LEU A 104 -7.49 -0.94 -22.59
CA LEU A 104 -8.47 -0.24 -23.43
C LEU A 104 -7.80 0.50 -24.59
N ALA A 105 -6.70 1.19 -24.33
CA ALA A 105 -5.94 1.95 -25.33
C ALA A 105 -5.32 1.06 -26.40
N LYS A 106 -5.00 -0.19 -26.07
CA LYS A 106 -4.47 -1.17 -27.03
C LYS A 106 -5.40 -1.34 -28.23
N ASP A 107 -6.69 -1.49 -27.96
CA ASP A 107 -7.69 -1.78 -28.99
C ASP A 107 -8.37 -0.51 -29.54
N ASP A 108 -8.08 0.66 -28.96
CA ASP A 108 -8.62 1.95 -29.40
C ASP A 108 -7.81 2.50 -30.58
N ALA A 109 -8.46 2.58 -31.77
CA ALA A 109 -7.87 3.14 -32.97
C ALA A 109 -7.55 4.65 -32.85
N GLY A 110 -8.22 5.37 -31.93
CA GLY A 110 -7.96 6.79 -31.64
C GLY A 110 -6.66 7.02 -30.86
N ILE A 111 -6.12 5.98 -30.22
CA ILE A 111 -4.85 6.03 -29.51
C ILE A 111 -3.73 5.52 -30.43
N ARG A 112 -2.74 6.37 -30.66
CA ARG A 112 -1.62 6.10 -31.59
C ARG A 112 -0.31 5.72 -30.91
N GLY A 113 -0.23 5.86 -29.58
CA GLY A 113 0.94 5.49 -28.79
C GLY A 113 0.69 5.66 -27.30
N LEU A 114 1.70 5.32 -26.52
CA LEU A 114 1.72 5.44 -25.06
C LEU A 114 2.89 6.33 -24.65
N VAL A 115 2.64 7.28 -23.75
CA VAL A 115 3.66 8.18 -23.22
C VAL A 115 3.65 8.09 -21.70
N LEU A 116 4.80 7.75 -21.10
CA LEU A 116 5.02 7.69 -19.65
C LEU A 116 5.75 8.97 -19.23
N ASP A 117 5.07 9.86 -18.51
CA ASP A 117 5.70 10.93 -17.76
C ASP A 117 6.00 10.44 -16.35
N LEU A 118 7.30 10.32 -16.08
CA LEU A 118 7.79 9.73 -14.82
C LEU A 118 8.46 10.77 -13.90
N ASN A 119 8.32 12.08 -14.19
CA ASN A 119 8.98 13.14 -13.43
C ASN A 119 8.60 13.09 -11.93
N ASP A 120 7.32 12.97 -11.63
CA ASP A 120 6.77 13.03 -10.27
C ASP A 120 6.41 11.64 -9.72
N PHE A 121 6.81 10.58 -10.44
CA PHE A 121 6.57 9.22 -10.03
C PHE A 121 7.43 8.85 -8.81
N SER A 122 6.77 8.64 -7.69
CA SER A 122 7.42 8.28 -6.42
C SER A 122 7.76 6.79 -6.29
N GLY A 123 7.36 5.96 -7.26
CA GLY A 123 7.65 4.54 -7.29
C GLY A 123 6.45 3.65 -6.96
N GLY A 124 6.74 2.35 -6.87
CA GLY A 124 5.79 1.29 -6.52
C GLY A 124 6.53 0.02 -6.16
N ASP A 125 5.80 -0.99 -5.73
CA ASP A 125 6.37 -2.30 -5.52
C ASP A 125 6.64 -3.04 -6.85
N LEU A 126 7.55 -4.01 -6.82
CA LEU A 126 7.92 -4.77 -8.02
C LEU A 126 6.76 -5.54 -8.63
N PRO A 127 5.88 -6.22 -7.87
CA PRO A 127 4.68 -6.86 -8.42
C PRO A 127 3.77 -5.90 -9.20
N ALA A 128 3.45 -4.73 -8.65
CA ALA A 128 2.64 -3.71 -9.32
C ALA A 128 3.32 -3.20 -10.60
N MET A 129 4.61 -2.87 -10.51
CA MET A 129 5.38 -2.39 -11.67
C MET A 129 5.54 -3.47 -12.75
N ASN A 130 5.70 -4.75 -12.38
CA ASN A 130 5.70 -5.86 -13.34
C ASN A 130 4.35 -6.02 -14.03
N TYR A 131 3.26 -5.88 -13.32
CA TYR A 131 1.91 -6.01 -13.88
C TYR A 131 1.62 -4.89 -14.89
N ILE A 132 2.01 -3.64 -14.60
CA ILE A 132 1.96 -2.54 -15.56
C ILE A 132 2.90 -2.82 -16.75
N GLY A 133 4.13 -3.29 -16.49
CA GLY A 133 5.09 -3.66 -17.52
C GLY A 133 4.54 -4.69 -18.51
N LYS A 134 3.88 -5.73 -18.02
CA LYS A 134 3.18 -6.75 -18.83
C LYS A 134 2.09 -6.10 -19.71
N ALA A 135 1.30 -5.16 -19.17
CA ALA A 135 0.30 -4.45 -19.95
C ALA A 135 0.94 -3.59 -21.04
N ILE A 136 2.07 -2.92 -20.76
CA ILE A 136 2.84 -2.16 -21.76
C ILE A 136 3.38 -3.10 -22.85
N GLU A 137 3.96 -4.24 -22.50
CA GLU A 137 4.44 -5.22 -23.49
C GLU A 137 3.29 -5.71 -24.38
N ASN A 138 2.12 -5.99 -23.78
CA ASN A 138 0.93 -6.36 -24.53
C ASN A 138 0.46 -5.22 -25.46
N PHE A 139 0.51 -3.96 -25.02
CA PHE A 139 0.21 -2.80 -25.87
C PHE A 139 1.17 -2.70 -27.06
N LYS A 140 2.46 -2.94 -26.86
CA LYS A 140 3.48 -2.91 -27.92
C LYS A 140 3.25 -3.93 -29.03
N THR A 141 2.49 -5.02 -28.78
CA THR A 141 2.13 -5.99 -29.83
C THR A 141 1.31 -5.38 -30.96
N THR A 142 0.70 -4.22 -30.75
CA THR A 142 -0.03 -3.45 -31.76
C THR A 142 0.88 -2.69 -32.74
N GLY A 143 2.18 -2.59 -32.44
CA GLY A 143 3.12 -1.75 -33.19
C GLY A 143 3.04 -0.26 -32.87
N LYS A 144 2.18 0.16 -31.93
CA LYS A 144 2.08 1.55 -31.47
C LYS A 144 3.30 1.87 -30.58
N PRO A 145 3.97 3.04 -30.77
CA PRO A 145 5.17 3.38 -30.02
C PRO A 145 4.88 3.64 -28.54
N VAL A 146 5.84 3.27 -27.70
CA VAL A 146 5.85 3.56 -26.25
C VAL A 146 7.06 4.43 -25.93
N ILE A 147 6.82 5.59 -25.33
CA ILE A 147 7.83 6.59 -25.00
C ILE A 147 7.82 6.82 -23.49
N ALA A 148 9.00 6.87 -22.86
CA ALA A 148 9.16 7.30 -21.48
C ALA A 148 10.08 8.51 -21.42
N PHE A 149 9.78 9.47 -20.56
CA PHE A 149 10.65 10.59 -20.28
C PHE A 149 10.65 10.99 -18.82
N ALA A 150 11.78 11.51 -18.37
CA ALA A 150 11.93 12.18 -17.08
C ALA A 150 13.14 13.11 -17.09
N ASN A 151 13.13 14.10 -16.21
CA ASN A 151 14.30 14.94 -15.93
C ASN A 151 15.38 14.13 -15.20
N ASN A 152 14.99 13.25 -14.30
CA ASN A 152 15.85 12.29 -13.61
C ASN A 152 15.10 10.96 -13.48
N TYR A 153 15.85 9.86 -13.48
CA TYR A 153 15.28 8.55 -13.21
C TYR A 153 15.82 8.01 -11.89
N SER A 154 14.96 7.86 -10.90
CA SER A 154 15.18 6.95 -9.79
C SER A 154 15.11 5.49 -10.28
N GLN A 155 15.51 4.56 -9.47
CA GLN A 155 15.49 3.13 -9.78
C GLN A 155 14.08 2.61 -10.10
N GLY A 156 13.03 3.06 -9.36
CA GLY A 156 11.64 2.70 -9.63
C GLY A 156 11.10 3.33 -10.92
N GLN A 157 11.39 4.62 -11.15
CA GLN A 157 11.04 5.28 -12.41
C GLN A 157 11.68 4.59 -13.61
N TYR A 158 12.97 4.24 -13.49
CA TYR A 158 13.69 3.56 -14.55
C TYR A 158 13.17 2.14 -14.83
N PHE A 159 12.66 1.46 -13.81
CA PHE A 159 12.03 0.14 -13.99
C PHE A 159 10.88 0.22 -15.00
N LEU A 160 9.92 1.13 -14.80
CA LEU A 160 8.82 1.34 -15.75
C LEU A 160 9.31 1.88 -17.10
N ALA A 161 10.23 2.84 -17.09
CA ALA A 161 10.81 3.37 -18.32
C ALA A 161 11.44 2.27 -19.18
N SER A 162 12.00 1.23 -18.57
CA SER A 162 12.68 0.14 -19.28
C SER A 162 11.80 -0.60 -20.28
N PHE A 163 10.47 -0.60 -20.08
CA PHE A 163 9.49 -1.21 -20.98
C PHE A 163 9.21 -0.37 -22.25
N ALA A 164 9.61 0.92 -22.26
CA ALA A 164 9.40 1.80 -23.40
C ALA A 164 10.37 1.51 -24.57
N ASP A 165 9.93 1.80 -25.79
CA ASP A 165 10.77 1.71 -26.97
C ASP A 165 11.82 2.82 -27.01
N GLN A 166 11.44 4.03 -26.54
CA GLN A 166 12.29 5.20 -26.44
C GLN A 166 12.29 5.71 -24.99
N ILE A 167 13.48 5.89 -24.45
CA ILE A 167 13.68 6.45 -23.10
C ILE A 167 14.44 7.75 -23.24
N TYR A 168 13.81 8.86 -22.94
CA TYR A 168 14.38 10.20 -23.04
C TYR A 168 14.79 10.71 -21.65
N LEU A 169 15.96 11.31 -21.57
CA LEU A 169 16.51 11.92 -20.37
C LEU A 169 16.86 13.38 -20.66
N ASN A 170 16.56 14.26 -19.71
CA ASN A 170 17.01 15.65 -19.78
C ASN A 170 18.56 15.72 -19.83
N PRO A 171 19.18 16.62 -20.66
CA PRO A 171 20.63 16.75 -20.76
C PRO A 171 21.36 17.08 -19.45
N ASN A 172 20.65 17.58 -18.42
CA ASN A 172 21.19 17.85 -17.08
C ASN A 172 20.71 16.84 -16.03
N GLY A 173 20.13 15.72 -16.47
CA GLY A 173 19.57 14.71 -15.59
C GLY A 173 20.56 13.61 -15.21
N GLN A 174 20.03 12.56 -14.60
CA GLN A 174 20.77 11.36 -14.24
C GLN A 174 19.86 10.13 -14.14
N VAL A 175 20.45 8.96 -14.24
CA VAL A 175 19.79 7.69 -13.93
C VAL A 175 20.46 7.08 -12.70
N LEU A 176 19.71 6.85 -11.64
CA LEU A 176 20.21 6.33 -10.38
C LEU A 176 19.80 4.86 -10.18
N ILE A 177 20.76 3.94 -10.38
CA ILE A 177 20.59 2.51 -10.16
C ILE A 177 21.64 2.09 -9.14
N GLN A 178 21.20 1.95 -7.88
CA GLN A 178 22.08 1.85 -6.72
C GLN A 178 21.94 0.53 -5.96
N GLY A 179 20.88 -0.24 -6.18
CA GLY A 179 20.55 -1.43 -5.43
C GLY A 179 19.40 -1.20 -4.46
N LEU A 180 18.98 -2.27 -3.79
CA LEU A 180 17.91 -2.25 -2.80
C LEU A 180 18.50 -2.22 -1.39
N THR A 181 17.90 -1.42 -0.52
CA THR A 181 18.28 -1.35 0.89
C THR A 181 17.05 -1.55 1.78
N GLN A 182 17.27 -2.16 2.92
CA GLN A 182 16.31 -2.20 4.02
C GLN A 182 17.02 -1.78 5.30
N GLU A 183 16.53 -0.73 5.93
CA GLU A 183 17.06 -0.18 7.17
C GLU A 183 15.92 -0.01 8.18
N ASN A 184 16.16 -0.41 9.42
CA ASN A 184 15.21 -0.26 10.53
C ASN A 184 15.84 0.56 11.64
N LEU A 185 15.01 1.35 12.33
CA LEU A 185 15.40 2.02 13.56
C LEU A 185 15.26 1.08 14.75
N TYR A 186 16.22 1.14 15.68
CA TYR A 186 16.25 0.36 16.91
C TYR A 186 16.10 1.29 18.11
N TYR A 187 15.23 0.94 19.03
CA TYR A 187 14.78 1.83 20.11
C TYR A 187 15.21 1.36 21.50
N LYS A 188 15.96 0.25 21.61
CA LYS A 188 16.32 -0.30 22.92
C LYS A 188 17.00 0.73 23.82
N ASP A 189 18.05 1.41 23.35
CA ASP A 189 18.75 2.42 24.14
C ASP A 189 17.86 3.62 24.49
N LEU A 190 16.91 3.98 23.64
CA LEU A 190 15.91 5.01 23.93
C LEU A 190 14.99 4.57 25.06
N LEU A 191 14.47 3.35 25.00
CA LEU A 191 13.61 2.78 26.04
C LEU A 191 14.35 2.67 27.37
N ASP A 192 15.60 2.22 27.36
CA ASP A 192 16.46 2.16 28.56
C ASP A 192 16.66 3.56 29.19
N LYS A 193 16.95 4.58 28.36
CA LYS A 193 17.07 5.98 28.83
C LYS A 193 15.78 6.53 29.41
N LEU A 194 14.66 6.18 28.81
CA LEU A 194 13.33 6.56 29.30
C LEU A 194 12.85 5.69 30.47
N ALA A 195 13.58 4.61 30.79
CA ALA A 195 13.23 3.59 31.76
C ALA A 195 11.85 2.95 31.49
N VAL A 196 11.54 2.73 30.22
CA VAL A 196 10.37 1.97 29.76
C VAL A 196 10.78 0.50 29.64
N THR A 197 10.04 -0.40 30.25
CA THR A 197 10.28 -1.84 30.21
C THR A 197 9.41 -2.49 29.13
N PRO A 198 9.93 -2.94 27.98
CA PRO A 198 9.17 -3.68 27.00
C PRO A 198 9.08 -5.15 27.43
N HIS A 199 7.87 -5.65 27.74
CA HIS A 199 7.62 -7.08 27.90
C HIS A 199 7.23 -7.66 26.54
N ILE A 200 8.05 -8.59 26.04
CA ILE A 200 7.89 -9.18 24.73
C ILE A 200 7.77 -10.69 24.85
N PHE A 201 6.69 -11.21 24.27
CA PHE A 201 6.39 -12.62 24.18
C PHE A 201 6.37 -13.01 22.70
N ARG A 202 7.15 -13.99 22.29
CA ARG A 202 7.24 -14.40 20.89
C ARG A 202 7.59 -15.86 20.73
N VAL A 203 7.21 -16.44 19.58
CA VAL A 203 7.71 -17.73 19.09
C VAL A 203 8.23 -17.54 17.69
N GLY A 204 9.39 -18.15 17.41
CA GLY A 204 10.03 -18.14 16.10
C GLY A 204 11.36 -17.39 16.08
N THR A 205 12.41 -18.09 15.65
CA THR A 205 13.79 -17.58 15.56
C THR A 205 13.90 -16.36 14.64
N TYR A 206 13.11 -16.33 13.56
CA TYR A 206 13.10 -15.26 12.55
C TYR A 206 12.00 -14.22 12.78
N LYS A 207 11.18 -14.34 13.86
CA LYS A 207 10.16 -13.33 14.17
C LYS A 207 10.82 -12.08 14.75
N SER A 208 11.47 -11.35 13.88
CA SER A 208 12.31 -10.19 14.18
C SER A 208 11.53 -8.86 14.31
N ALA A 209 10.20 -8.90 14.16
CA ALA A 209 9.33 -7.73 14.29
C ALA A 209 9.55 -6.93 15.59
N VAL A 210 9.89 -7.59 16.68
CA VAL A 210 10.09 -6.98 18.00
C VAL A 210 11.56 -6.69 18.34
N GLU A 211 12.51 -7.06 17.49
CA GLU A 211 13.94 -6.77 17.71
C GLU A 211 14.25 -5.28 17.91
N PRO A 212 13.57 -4.34 17.21
CA PRO A 212 13.79 -2.91 17.43
C PRO A 212 13.62 -2.45 18.88
N PHE A 213 12.88 -3.18 19.68
CA PHE A 213 12.63 -2.86 21.09
C PHE A 213 13.52 -3.63 22.07
N LEU A 214 14.22 -4.69 21.58
CA LEU A 214 15.03 -5.59 22.39
C LEU A 214 16.54 -5.40 22.23
N ARG A 215 16.97 -4.85 21.10
CA ARG A 215 18.38 -4.74 20.73
C ARG A 215 18.60 -3.50 19.84
N ASN A 216 19.88 -3.17 19.59
CA ASN A 216 20.29 -1.99 18.82
C ASN A 216 20.71 -2.31 17.38
N ASP A 217 20.56 -3.56 16.94
CA ASP A 217 20.95 -4.04 15.61
C ASP A 217 20.08 -5.21 15.17
N MET A 218 20.19 -5.64 13.93
CA MET A 218 19.56 -6.88 13.45
C MET A 218 20.28 -8.10 14.00
N SER A 219 19.54 -9.15 14.39
CA SER A 219 20.10 -10.46 14.66
C SER A 219 20.77 -11.05 13.42
N PRO A 220 21.71 -11.99 13.59
CA PRO A 220 22.31 -12.72 12.46
C PRO A 220 21.26 -13.42 11.60
N GLU A 221 20.24 -13.99 12.22
CA GLU A 221 19.13 -14.70 11.58
C GLU A 221 18.26 -13.72 10.77
N ALA A 222 17.91 -12.57 11.35
CA ALA A 222 17.17 -11.52 10.65
C ALA A 222 17.94 -10.98 9.45
N LYS A 223 19.27 -10.73 9.61
CA LYS A 223 20.16 -10.30 8.51
C LYS A 223 20.23 -11.33 7.41
N ALA A 224 20.39 -12.61 7.75
CA ALA A 224 20.47 -13.70 6.76
C ALA A 224 19.17 -13.80 5.95
N ASN A 225 18.02 -13.78 6.63
CA ASN A 225 16.71 -13.86 5.96
C ASN A 225 16.45 -12.62 5.11
N THR A 226 16.72 -11.42 5.62
CA THR A 226 16.57 -10.17 4.85
C THR A 226 17.45 -10.16 3.61
N ASN A 227 18.73 -10.54 3.73
CA ASN A 227 19.62 -10.63 2.58
C ASN A 227 19.14 -11.60 1.52
N GLN A 228 18.55 -12.74 1.91
CA GLN A 228 18.06 -13.74 0.99
C GLN A 228 16.98 -13.16 0.07
N TRP A 229 15.89 -12.61 0.64
CA TRP A 229 14.80 -12.10 -0.17
C TRP A 229 15.14 -10.79 -0.87
N LEU A 230 15.92 -9.89 -0.24
CA LEU A 230 16.33 -8.60 -0.83
C LEU A 230 17.22 -8.80 -2.06
N ASN A 231 18.23 -9.68 -1.97
CA ASN A 231 19.05 -10.05 -3.12
C ASN A 231 18.22 -10.71 -4.22
N GLY A 232 17.24 -11.54 -3.85
CA GLY A 232 16.34 -12.15 -4.82
C GLY A 232 15.50 -11.10 -5.59
N MET A 233 14.98 -10.09 -4.90
CA MET A 233 14.26 -8.97 -5.53
C MET A 233 15.19 -8.16 -6.43
N TRP A 234 16.42 -7.88 -5.98
CA TRP A 234 17.41 -7.18 -6.78
C TRP A 234 17.76 -7.92 -8.08
N GLN A 235 17.97 -9.23 -7.99
CA GLN A 235 18.21 -10.05 -9.18
C GLN A 235 17.01 -10.04 -10.14
N SER A 236 15.77 -10.08 -9.62
CA SER A 236 14.56 -9.96 -10.44
C SER A 236 14.49 -8.59 -11.14
N TYR A 237 14.76 -7.50 -10.43
CA TYR A 237 14.87 -6.16 -11.00
C TYR A 237 15.89 -6.13 -12.15
N LEU A 238 17.11 -6.60 -11.89
CA LEU A 238 18.19 -6.61 -12.90
C LEU A 238 17.82 -7.45 -14.13
N GLN A 239 17.22 -8.62 -13.93
CA GLN A 239 16.80 -9.50 -15.03
C GLN A 239 15.77 -8.80 -15.93
N THR A 240 14.73 -8.21 -15.34
CA THR A 240 13.69 -7.51 -16.11
C THR A 240 14.27 -6.34 -16.89
N VAL A 241 14.98 -5.43 -16.20
CA VAL A 241 15.49 -4.22 -16.85
C VAL A 241 16.56 -4.55 -17.90
N SER A 242 17.45 -5.50 -17.60
CA SER A 242 18.48 -5.91 -18.58
C SER A 242 17.87 -6.54 -19.84
N ALA A 243 16.84 -7.39 -19.65
CA ALA A 243 16.13 -7.99 -20.79
C ALA A 243 15.47 -6.90 -21.65
N ASN A 244 14.76 -5.96 -21.03
CA ASN A 244 14.09 -4.85 -21.71
C ASN A 244 15.07 -3.95 -22.48
N ARG A 245 16.30 -3.79 -21.97
CA ARG A 245 17.36 -3.01 -22.61
C ARG A 245 18.26 -3.83 -23.53
N HIS A 246 18.00 -5.12 -23.72
CA HIS A 246 18.81 -6.05 -24.53
C HIS A 246 20.28 -6.09 -24.07
N LEU A 247 20.50 -6.06 -22.75
CA LEU A 247 21.81 -6.12 -22.10
C LEU A 247 21.89 -7.35 -21.20
N THR A 248 23.10 -7.74 -20.83
CA THR A 248 23.31 -8.69 -19.73
C THR A 248 23.33 -7.95 -18.39
N THR A 249 22.99 -8.61 -17.30
CA THR A 249 22.88 -7.98 -15.97
C THR A 249 24.20 -7.34 -15.51
N ASP A 250 25.35 -7.96 -15.79
CA ASP A 250 26.68 -7.43 -15.48
C ASP A 250 27.02 -6.16 -16.29
N LYS A 251 26.56 -6.09 -17.56
CA LYS A 251 26.71 -4.89 -18.38
C LYS A 251 25.74 -3.79 -17.96
N PHE A 252 24.55 -4.17 -17.48
CA PHE A 252 23.56 -3.20 -17.06
C PHE A 252 23.95 -2.52 -15.75
N ALA A 253 24.26 -3.27 -14.68
CA ALA A 253 24.60 -2.74 -13.36
C ALA A 253 26.03 -3.15 -12.95
N PRO A 254 27.04 -2.32 -13.28
CA PRO A 254 28.40 -2.56 -12.86
C PRO A 254 28.54 -2.42 -11.34
N ASP A 255 29.59 -3.02 -10.79
CA ASP A 255 29.94 -2.78 -9.39
C ASP A 255 30.34 -1.32 -9.12
N ALA A 256 30.33 -0.90 -7.87
CA ALA A 256 30.63 0.49 -7.47
C ALA A 256 32.02 0.97 -7.92
N LYS A 257 33.02 0.08 -7.97
CA LYS A 257 34.38 0.40 -8.40
C LYS A 257 34.45 0.66 -9.90
N GLN A 258 33.79 -0.18 -10.67
CA GLN A 258 33.69 -0.02 -12.11
C GLN A 258 32.89 1.25 -12.46
N TYR A 259 31.72 1.46 -11.83
CA TYR A 259 30.92 2.66 -11.97
C TYR A 259 31.73 3.93 -11.74
N LEU A 260 32.46 3.99 -10.59
CA LEU A 260 33.31 5.14 -10.25
C LEU A 260 34.42 5.35 -11.28
N THR A 261 35.03 4.27 -11.79
CA THR A 261 36.12 4.35 -12.77
C THR A 261 35.61 4.93 -14.09
N GLU A 262 34.48 4.45 -14.56
CA GLU A 262 33.87 4.91 -15.83
C GLU A 262 33.36 6.34 -15.71
N LEU A 263 32.71 6.69 -14.59
CA LEU A 263 32.24 8.05 -14.33
C LEU A 263 33.39 9.06 -14.24
N LYS A 264 34.55 8.68 -13.66
CA LYS A 264 35.77 9.51 -13.67
C LYS A 264 36.30 9.74 -15.08
N ALA A 265 36.27 8.73 -15.95
CA ALA A 265 36.66 8.87 -17.33
C ALA A 265 35.80 9.89 -18.11
N LEU A 266 34.52 10.00 -17.71
CA LEU A 266 33.57 10.97 -18.22
C LEU A 266 33.56 12.29 -17.41
N LYS A 267 34.53 12.51 -16.53
CA LYS A 267 34.66 13.72 -15.70
C LYS A 267 33.44 14.01 -14.81
N GLY A 268 32.70 12.97 -14.45
CA GLY A 268 31.48 13.07 -13.64
C GLY A 268 30.19 13.30 -14.43
N ASP A 269 30.22 13.26 -15.76
CA ASP A 269 29.04 13.43 -16.61
C ASP A 269 28.14 12.19 -16.54
N ALA A 270 27.09 12.28 -15.70
CA ALA A 270 26.14 11.19 -15.48
C ALA A 270 25.21 10.95 -16.68
N THR A 271 24.91 11.98 -17.47
CA THR A 271 24.07 11.84 -18.65
C THR A 271 24.83 11.15 -19.79
N ALA A 272 26.07 11.54 -20.04
CA ALA A 272 26.94 10.82 -20.96
C ALA A 272 27.14 9.36 -20.54
N TYR A 273 27.24 9.10 -19.24
CA TYR A 273 27.30 7.75 -18.69
C TYR A 273 26.05 6.93 -19.03
N ALA A 274 24.86 7.47 -18.75
CA ALA A 274 23.59 6.80 -19.02
C ALA A 274 23.42 6.49 -20.52
N LEU A 275 23.83 7.43 -21.40
CA LEU A 275 23.78 7.24 -22.85
C LEU A 275 24.78 6.16 -23.32
N GLN A 276 26.02 6.23 -22.83
CA GLN A 276 27.08 5.25 -23.18
C GLN A 276 26.68 3.83 -22.72
N ARG A 277 26.03 3.70 -21.56
CA ARG A 277 25.52 2.44 -21.03
C ARG A 277 24.24 1.96 -21.72
N LYS A 278 23.70 2.74 -22.65
CA LYS A 278 22.41 2.46 -23.30
C LYS A 278 21.24 2.35 -22.33
N TRP A 279 21.36 3.00 -21.17
CA TRP A 279 20.26 3.10 -20.24
C TRP A 279 19.15 3.98 -20.82
N VAL A 280 19.52 5.04 -21.52
CA VAL A 280 18.59 5.93 -22.23
C VAL A 280 18.85 5.89 -23.72
N THR A 281 17.84 6.24 -24.50
CA THR A 281 17.91 6.25 -25.97
C THR A 281 18.52 7.56 -26.47
N GLU A 282 18.12 8.68 -25.84
CA GLU A 282 18.53 10.01 -26.29
C GLU A 282 18.43 11.02 -25.14
N LEU A 283 19.28 12.06 -25.19
CA LEU A 283 19.18 13.22 -24.32
C LEU A 283 18.35 14.29 -25.02
N VAL A 284 17.25 14.74 -24.41
CA VAL A 284 16.33 15.70 -25.03
C VAL A 284 15.99 16.82 -24.05
N THR A 285 15.95 18.06 -24.57
CA THR A 285 15.37 19.19 -23.82
C THR A 285 13.85 19.09 -23.82
N ASN A 286 13.18 19.82 -22.93
CA ASN A 286 11.71 19.82 -22.89
C ASN A 286 11.10 20.29 -24.24
N LEU A 287 11.75 21.24 -24.91
CA LEU A 287 11.30 21.74 -26.22
C LEU A 287 11.46 20.66 -27.30
N ASP A 288 12.61 19.95 -27.33
CA ASP A 288 12.83 18.87 -28.28
C ASP A 288 11.89 17.71 -28.06
N LEU A 289 11.62 17.38 -26.78
CA LEU A 289 10.64 16.37 -26.41
C LEU A 289 9.25 16.71 -26.97
N GLU A 290 8.79 17.93 -26.73
CA GLU A 290 7.49 18.42 -27.22
C GLU A 290 7.41 18.32 -28.75
N GLN A 291 8.47 18.73 -29.48
CA GLN A 291 8.52 18.65 -30.93
C GLN A 291 8.48 17.20 -31.44
N LYS A 292 9.16 16.28 -30.75
CA LYS A 292 9.14 14.85 -31.09
C LYS A 292 7.75 14.25 -30.87
N LEU A 293 7.11 14.58 -29.75
CA LEU A 293 5.75 14.11 -29.45
C LEU A 293 4.73 14.67 -30.46
N ILE A 294 4.85 15.95 -30.85
CA ILE A 294 4.04 16.56 -31.91
C ILE A 294 4.23 15.84 -33.23
N ALA A 295 5.47 15.54 -33.59
CA ALA A 295 5.77 14.83 -34.86
C ALA A 295 5.13 13.44 -34.91
N LEU A 296 5.04 12.75 -33.78
CA LEU A 296 4.44 11.41 -33.67
C LEU A 296 2.91 11.44 -33.54
N PHE A 297 2.37 12.33 -32.73
CA PHE A 297 0.97 12.30 -32.31
C PHE A 297 0.13 13.47 -32.83
N GLY A 298 0.77 14.48 -33.45
CA GLY A 298 0.10 15.68 -33.95
C GLY A 298 -0.06 16.75 -32.89
N ARG A 299 -0.75 17.85 -33.27
CA ARG A 299 -1.01 18.98 -32.39
C ARG A 299 -2.46 18.97 -31.90
N ASN A 300 -2.65 19.40 -30.66
CA ASN A 300 -3.97 19.74 -30.12
C ASN A 300 -4.36 21.20 -30.52
N SER A 301 -5.51 21.67 -30.06
CA SER A 301 -6.01 23.04 -30.33
C SER A 301 -5.15 24.15 -29.70
N GLU A 302 -4.33 23.83 -28.71
CA GLU A 302 -3.46 24.74 -28.00
C GLU A 302 -2.06 24.79 -28.61
N GLY A 303 -1.80 23.92 -29.60
CA GLY A 303 -0.53 23.86 -30.32
C GLY A 303 0.48 22.89 -29.71
N GLU A 304 0.11 22.15 -28.66
CA GLU A 304 0.91 21.18 -27.94
C GLU A 304 0.76 19.77 -28.54
N ALA A 305 1.56 18.82 -28.09
CA ALA A 305 1.43 17.41 -28.47
C ALA A 305 0.03 16.86 -28.12
N LYS A 306 -0.58 16.17 -29.07
CA LYS A 306 -1.91 15.62 -28.89
C LYS A 306 -1.86 14.38 -28.03
N MET A 307 -2.28 14.49 -26.79
CA MET A 307 -2.32 13.41 -25.81
C MET A 307 -3.60 13.51 -24.97
N VAL A 308 -4.02 12.40 -24.40
CA VAL A 308 -5.11 12.34 -23.41
C VAL A 308 -4.57 11.69 -22.14
N ASP A 309 -4.72 12.37 -21.01
CA ASP A 309 -4.36 11.82 -19.72
C ASP A 309 -5.20 10.57 -19.40
N PHE A 310 -4.59 9.55 -18.77
CA PHE A 310 -5.22 8.25 -18.53
C PHE A 310 -6.48 8.37 -17.66
N SER A 311 -6.53 9.29 -16.70
CA SER A 311 -7.70 9.50 -15.84
C SER A 311 -8.86 10.12 -16.63
N THR A 312 -8.57 11.09 -17.49
CA THR A 312 -9.52 11.68 -18.43
C THR A 312 -10.01 10.63 -19.43
N TYR A 313 -9.11 9.81 -19.94
CA TYR A 313 -9.45 8.72 -20.85
C TYR A 313 -10.41 7.72 -20.21
N LEU A 314 -10.11 7.27 -18.99
CA LEU A 314 -10.97 6.36 -18.23
C LEU A 314 -12.34 6.95 -17.89
N SER A 315 -12.46 8.28 -17.76
CA SER A 315 -13.75 8.91 -17.49
C SER A 315 -14.80 8.70 -18.60
N GLY A 316 -14.36 8.31 -19.79
CA GLY A 316 -15.21 7.94 -20.93
C GLY A 316 -15.71 6.49 -20.91
N PHE A 317 -15.29 5.69 -19.93
CA PHE A 317 -15.67 4.29 -19.76
C PHE A 317 -16.36 4.07 -18.41
N GLU A 318 -16.93 2.87 -18.23
CA GLU A 318 -17.47 2.49 -16.93
C GLU A 318 -16.34 2.36 -15.91
N ASP A 319 -16.58 2.94 -14.74
CA ASP A 319 -15.63 2.83 -13.64
C ASP A 319 -15.59 1.38 -13.13
N ARG A 320 -14.40 0.77 -13.09
CA ARG A 320 -14.23 -0.61 -12.61
C ARG A 320 -14.72 -0.85 -11.17
N LEU A 321 -14.89 0.21 -10.39
CA LEU A 321 -15.42 0.13 -9.02
C LEU A 321 -16.96 0.22 -8.97
N MET A 322 -17.63 0.47 -10.11
CA MET A 322 -19.08 0.45 -10.14
C MET A 322 -19.62 -0.97 -10.06
N PRO A 323 -20.72 -1.18 -9.29
CA PRO A 323 -21.39 -2.48 -9.25
C PRO A 323 -21.82 -2.93 -10.63
N SER A 324 -21.64 -4.21 -10.93
CA SER A 324 -22.10 -4.83 -12.16
C SER A 324 -23.50 -5.40 -11.99
N ASP A 325 -24.35 -5.30 -13.02
CA ASP A 325 -25.69 -5.92 -13.04
C ASP A 325 -25.68 -7.36 -13.60
N GLU A 326 -24.51 -7.86 -14.03
CA GLU A 326 -24.34 -9.18 -14.62
C GLU A 326 -24.71 -10.32 -13.64
N GLU A 327 -25.21 -11.45 -14.20
CA GLU A 327 -25.67 -12.60 -13.42
C GLU A 327 -24.53 -13.49 -12.88
N ASN A 328 -23.36 -13.43 -13.50
CA ASN A 328 -22.21 -14.24 -13.09
C ASN A 328 -21.05 -13.33 -12.70
N LYS A 329 -20.92 -13.09 -11.40
CA LYS A 329 -19.92 -12.19 -10.85
C LYS A 329 -18.79 -12.93 -10.16
N ILE A 330 -17.58 -12.41 -10.31
CA ILE A 330 -16.44 -12.67 -9.44
C ILE A 330 -16.26 -11.45 -8.56
N ALA A 331 -16.45 -11.61 -7.25
CA ALA A 331 -16.21 -10.52 -6.31
C ALA A 331 -14.71 -10.40 -6.00
N VAL A 332 -14.17 -9.18 -5.99
CA VAL A 332 -12.81 -8.90 -5.54
C VAL A 332 -12.89 -8.14 -4.22
N VAL A 333 -12.32 -8.71 -3.17
CA VAL A 333 -12.18 -8.05 -1.86
C VAL A 333 -10.70 -7.71 -1.66
N ASN A 334 -10.40 -6.41 -1.51
CA ASN A 334 -9.04 -5.92 -1.35
C ASN A 334 -8.67 -5.74 0.12
N VAL A 335 -7.54 -6.34 0.53
CA VAL A 335 -6.94 -6.25 1.87
C VAL A 335 -5.58 -5.57 1.71
N GLU A 336 -5.57 -4.23 1.73
CA GLU A 336 -4.39 -3.41 1.51
C GLU A 336 -4.03 -2.61 2.77
N GLY A 337 -2.83 -2.81 3.30
CA GLY A 337 -2.35 -2.18 4.54
C GLY A 337 -2.34 -3.11 5.74
N ALA A 338 -2.05 -2.56 6.94
CA ALA A 338 -2.03 -3.35 8.17
C ALA A 338 -3.45 -3.75 8.59
N ILE A 339 -3.62 -4.99 9.03
CA ILE A 339 -4.91 -5.50 9.53
C ILE A 339 -5.08 -5.01 10.97
N ILE A 340 -6.06 -4.14 11.19
CA ILE A 340 -6.40 -3.61 12.51
C ILE A 340 -7.74 -4.17 13.00
N ASP A 341 -7.97 -4.16 14.29
CA ASP A 341 -9.27 -4.50 14.87
C ASP A 341 -10.26 -3.35 14.64
N GLY A 342 -11.52 -3.69 14.34
CA GLY A 342 -12.58 -2.72 14.03
C GLY A 342 -12.62 -2.28 12.57
N GLU A 343 -12.93 -1.00 12.36
CA GLU A 343 -13.15 -0.38 11.04
C GLU A 343 -11.84 0.03 10.36
N SER A 344 -11.87 0.06 9.01
CA SER A 344 -10.73 0.56 8.22
C SER A 344 -10.41 2.03 8.50
N LEU A 345 -9.12 2.33 8.52
CA LEU A 345 -8.58 3.68 8.63
C LEU A 345 -7.72 3.98 7.40
N ASP A 346 -7.37 5.25 7.18
CA ASP A 346 -6.51 5.62 6.05
C ASP A 346 -5.17 4.88 6.11
N GLY A 347 -4.90 4.08 5.07
CA GLY A 347 -3.70 3.26 4.93
C GLY A 347 -3.68 1.96 5.74
N ASP A 348 -4.78 1.62 6.46
CA ASP A 348 -4.93 0.37 7.21
C ASP A 348 -6.30 -0.26 6.96
N VAL A 349 -6.39 -1.58 7.05
CA VAL A 349 -7.61 -2.32 6.76
C VAL A 349 -8.22 -2.89 8.05
N GLY A 350 -9.47 -2.53 8.31
CA GLY A 350 -10.22 -3.01 9.48
C GLY A 350 -10.81 -4.40 9.27
N GLY A 351 -10.68 -5.24 10.31
CA GLY A 351 -11.27 -6.57 10.29
C GLY A 351 -12.78 -6.56 10.05
N ASP A 352 -13.49 -5.66 10.71
CA ASP A 352 -14.96 -5.53 10.57
C ASP A 352 -15.36 -5.07 9.18
N THR A 353 -14.59 -4.17 8.58
CA THR A 353 -14.81 -3.71 7.19
C THR A 353 -14.70 -4.88 6.21
N ILE A 354 -13.62 -5.67 6.28
CA ILE A 354 -13.42 -6.80 5.37
C ILE A 354 -14.47 -7.90 5.60
N VAL A 355 -14.82 -8.17 6.84
CA VAL A 355 -15.90 -9.10 7.18
C VAL A 355 -17.22 -8.70 6.51
N ARG A 356 -17.58 -7.40 6.53
CA ARG A 356 -18.79 -6.92 5.85
C ARG A 356 -18.73 -7.11 4.35
N LEU A 357 -17.59 -6.81 3.70
CA LEU A 357 -17.42 -7.01 2.26
C LEU A 357 -17.52 -8.48 1.87
N LEU A 358 -16.90 -9.39 2.64
CA LEU A 358 -17.01 -10.83 2.42
C LEU A 358 -18.44 -11.34 2.62
N ARG A 359 -19.18 -10.83 3.62
CA ARG A 359 -20.61 -11.15 3.81
C ARG A 359 -21.47 -10.61 2.69
N LYS A 360 -21.22 -9.40 2.20
CA LYS A 360 -21.90 -8.87 1.00
C LYS A 360 -21.69 -9.81 -0.20
N ALA A 361 -20.47 -10.30 -0.42
CA ALA A 361 -20.18 -11.29 -1.44
C ALA A 361 -20.83 -12.66 -1.16
N TYR A 362 -20.99 -13.05 0.12
CA TYR A 362 -21.68 -14.27 0.52
C TYR A 362 -23.18 -14.20 0.20
N ASP A 363 -23.83 -13.08 0.53
CA ASP A 363 -25.28 -12.89 0.40
C ASP A 363 -25.73 -12.64 -1.06
N ASP A 364 -24.86 -12.11 -1.92
CA ASP A 364 -25.19 -11.88 -3.35
C ASP A 364 -25.18 -13.21 -4.12
N GLU A 365 -26.35 -13.69 -4.55
CA GLU A 365 -26.50 -14.91 -5.34
C GLU A 365 -25.83 -14.84 -6.72
N LYS A 366 -25.60 -13.64 -7.25
CA LYS A 366 -24.89 -13.41 -8.51
C LYS A 366 -23.40 -13.64 -8.38
N VAL A 367 -22.83 -13.47 -7.19
CA VAL A 367 -21.42 -13.77 -6.90
C VAL A 367 -21.22 -15.28 -6.88
N LYS A 368 -20.38 -15.78 -7.80
CA LYS A 368 -20.09 -17.21 -7.96
C LYS A 368 -18.78 -17.65 -7.31
N GLY A 369 -17.85 -16.72 -7.11
CA GLY A 369 -16.58 -16.92 -6.43
C GLY A 369 -15.94 -15.61 -6.01
N VAL A 370 -14.89 -15.67 -5.20
CA VAL A 370 -14.25 -14.50 -4.61
C VAL A 370 -12.75 -14.52 -4.87
N ILE A 371 -12.19 -13.40 -5.32
CA ILE A 371 -10.76 -13.15 -5.28
C ILE A 371 -10.46 -12.31 -4.05
N LEU A 372 -9.65 -12.83 -3.14
CA LEU A 372 -9.09 -12.06 -2.04
C LEU A 372 -7.75 -11.47 -2.50
N ARG A 373 -7.73 -10.18 -2.82
CA ARG A 373 -6.50 -9.48 -3.14
C ARG A 373 -5.81 -9.07 -1.84
N VAL A 374 -4.60 -9.56 -1.59
CA VAL A 374 -3.89 -9.34 -0.32
C VAL A 374 -2.59 -8.58 -0.59
N ASN A 375 -2.51 -7.37 -0.03
CA ASN A 375 -1.31 -6.54 -0.01
C ASN A 375 -1.07 -6.02 1.42
N SER A 376 -0.78 -6.96 2.36
CA SER A 376 -0.78 -6.69 3.79
C SER A 376 0.42 -7.32 4.51
N PRO A 377 1.08 -6.56 5.43
CA PRO A 377 2.11 -7.07 6.34
C PRO A 377 1.52 -7.93 7.48
N GLY A 378 0.19 -8.06 7.55
CA GLY A 378 -0.52 -8.62 8.69
C GLY A 378 -0.97 -7.56 9.68
N GLY A 379 -1.20 -7.96 10.95
CA GLY A 379 -1.70 -7.05 11.97
C GLY A 379 -2.26 -7.76 13.18
N SER A 380 -3.47 -7.38 13.62
CA SER A 380 -4.22 -8.02 14.69
C SER A 380 -4.48 -9.50 14.38
N ALA A 381 -4.14 -10.37 15.32
CA ALA A 381 -4.43 -11.80 15.21
C ALA A 381 -5.93 -12.08 15.23
N PHE A 382 -6.66 -11.34 16.07
CA PHE A 382 -8.12 -11.45 16.19
C PHE A 382 -8.83 -11.05 14.89
N ALA A 383 -8.52 -9.88 14.36
CA ALA A 383 -9.10 -9.40 13.10
C ALA A 383 -8.77 -10.35 11.92
N SER A 384 -7.53 -10.83 11.85
CA SER A 384 -7.13 -11.80 10.82
C SER A 384 -7.95 -13.11 10.91
N GLU A 385 -8.26 -13.58 12.12
CA GLU A 385 -9.09 -14.77 12.28
C GLU A 385 -10.56 -14.52 11.91
N LEU A 386 -11.13 -13.34 12.23
CA LEU A 386 -12.49 -12.99 11.80
C LEU A 386 -12.62 -13.01 10.28
N ILE A 387 -11.66 -12.40 9.57
CA ILE A 387 -11.62 -12.41 8.10
C ILE A 387 -11.54 -13.85 7.57
N ARG A 388 -10.63 -14.66 8.12
CA ARG A 388 -10.45 -16.06 7.70
C ARG A 388 -11.72 -16.90 7.90
N GLN A 389 -12.48 -16.64 8.97
CA GLN A 389 -13.76 -17.35 9.21
C GLN A 389 -14.79 -17.06 8.12
N GLU A 390 -14.89 -15.81 7.63
CA GLU A 390 -15.79 -15.49 6.53
C GLU A 390 -15.34 -16.12 5.20
N ILE A 391 -14.03 -16.23 4.95
CA ILE A 391 -13.50 -17.00 3.82
C ILE A 391 -13.97 -18.46 3.90
N ALA A 392 -13.86 -19.09 5.07
CA ALA A 392 -14.34 -20.45 5.25
C ALA A 392 -15.88 -20.58 5.10
N ASN A 393 -16.64 -19.54 5.41
CA ASN A 393 -18.09 -19.51 5.19
C ASN A 393 -18.42 -19.46 3.69
N LEU A 394 -17.72 -18.63 2.91
CA LEU A 394 -17.85 -18.60 1.44
C LEU A 394 -17.58 -19.96 0.81
N GLN A 395 -16.48 -20.61 1.19
CA GLN A 395 -16.12 -21.95 0.71
C GLN A 395 -17.20 -23.00 1.02
N LYS A 396 -17.76 -22.99 2.25
CA LYS A 396 -18.87 -23.86 2.66
C LYS A 396 -20.14 -23.61 1.85
N ALA A 397 -20.37 -22.37 1.44
CA ALA A 397 -21.50 -22.00 0.58
C ALA A 397 -21.29 -22.36 -0.91
N GLY A 398 -20.18 -23.00 -1.27
CA GLY A 398 -19.85 -23.37 -2.64
C GLY A 398 -19.38 -22.20 -3.50
N LYS A 399 -18.88 -21.13 -2.87
CA LYS A 399 -18.22 -20.01 -3.52
C LYS A 399 -16.71 -20.17 -3.30
N PRO A 400 -15.95 -20.64 -4.30
CA PRO A 400 -14.51 -20.81 -4.16
C PRO A 400 -13.80 -19.46 -3.93
N VAL A 401 -12.68 -19.50 -3.23
CA VAL A 401 -11.87 -18.31 -2.91
C VAL A 401 -10.45 -18.49 -3.45
N VAL A 402 -10.03 -17.61 -4.34
CA VAL A 402 -8.65 -17.52 -4.82
C VAL A 402 -7.97 -16.32 -4.16
N VAL A 403 -6.79 -16.54 -3.61
CA VAL A 403 -5.94 -15.44 -3.11
C VAL A 403 -5.02 -14.96 -4.23
N SER A 404 -5.04 -13.66 -4.48
CA SER A 404 -4.05 -12.95 -5.31
C SER A 404 -3.16 -12.11 -4.40
N MET A 405 -1.92 -12.56 -4.21
CA MET A 405 -0.96 -11.81 -3.40
C MET A 405 -0.34 -10.67 -4.19
N GLY A 406 -0.37 -9.45 -3.60
CA GLY A 406 0.33 -8.28 -4.11
C GLY A 406 1.81 -8.26 -3.72
N ALA A 407 2.31 -7.07 -3.38
CA ALA A 407 3.68 -6.92 -2.89
C ALA A 407 3.91 -7.70 -1.60
N MET A 408 2.88 -7.81 -0.76
CA MET A 408 3.00 -8.41 0.56
C MET A 408 1.74 -9.18 0.95
N ALA A 409 1.95 -10.40 1.44
CA ALA A 409 0.91 -11.21 2.08
C ALA A 409 1.55 -11.98 3.23
N ALA A 410 1.98 -11.25 4.27
CA ALA A 410 2.82 -11.78 5.32
C ALA A 410 2.09 -11.85 6.66
N SER A 411 2.46 -12.80 7.50
CA SER A 411 1.96 -12.97 8.87
C SER A 411 0.42 -13.04 8.92
N GLY A 412 -0.31 -12.02 9.42
CA GLY A 412 -1.78 -11.97 9.34
C GLY A 412 -2.32 -12.01 7.92
N GLY A 413 -1.61 -11.39 6.95
CA GLY A 413 -1.92 -11.50 5.52
C GLY A 413 -1.78 -12.94 5.00
N TYR A 414 -0.83 -13.71 5.52
CA TYR A 414 -0.73 -15.13 5.21
C TYR A 414 -1.77 -15.97 5.98
N TRP A 415 -2.10 -15.60 7.23
CA TRP A 415 -3.15 -16.24 8.01
C TRP A 415 -4.48 -16.27 7.25
N ILE A 416 -4.92 -15.13 6.71
CA ILE A 416 -6.16 -15.04 5.93
C ILE A 416 -6.07 -15.78 4.59
N SER A 417 -4.86 -15.96 4.05
CA SER A 417 -4.62 -16.61 2.75
C SER A 417 -4.52 -18.12 2.84
N ALA A 418 -3.98 -18.64 3.94
CA ALA A 418 -3.48 -20.02 4.05
C ALA A 418 -4.50 -21.13 3.77
N THR A 419 -5.80 -20.86 3.94
CA THR A 419 -6.89 -21.83 3.74
C THR A 419 -7.76 -21.56 2.51
N ALA A 420 -7.36 -20.65 1.64
CA ALA A 420 -8.03 -20.42 0.36
C ALA A 420 -7.96 -21.67 -0.54
N ASP A 421 -8.86 -21.77 -1.50
CA ASP A 421 -8.89 -22.90 -2.46
C ASP A 421 -7.68 -22.89 -3.40
N TYR A 422 -7.14 -21.69 -3.66
CA TYR A 422 -5.94 -21.51 -4.47
C TYR A 422 -5.21 -20.20 -4.12
N ILE A 423 -3.89 -20.24 -4.12
CA ILE A 423 -3.05 -19.08 -3.78
C ILE A 423 -2.09 -18.78 -4.93
N ILE A 424 -2.20 -17.59 -5.48
CA ILE A 424 -1.32 -17.08 -6.53
C ILE A 424 -0.47 -15.95 -5.96
N ALA A 425 0.85 -16.01 -6.18
CA ALA A 425 1.81 -15.01 -5.74
C ALA A 425 2.65 -14.50 -6.92
N ASP A 426 2.97 -13.19 -6.96
CA ASP A 426 4.02 -12.71 -7.86
C ASP A 426 5.38 -13.27 -7.42
N PRO A 427 6.32 -13.52 -8.34
CA PRO A 427 7.67 -13.95 -7.99
C PRO A 427 8.37 -13.11 -6.92
N ASN A 428 8.02 -11.83 -6.80
CA ASN A 428 8.58 -10.86 -5.86
C ASN A 428 7.66 -10.55 -4.66
N THR A 429 6.51 -11.18 -4.55
CA THR A 429 5.67 -11.08 -3.35
C THR A 429 6.48 -11.44 -2.10
N ILE A 430 6.38 -10.64 -1.06
CA ILE A 430 6.91 -10.94 0.26
C ILE A 430 5.82 -11.61 1.10
N THR A 431 6.08 -12.86 1.55
CA THR A 431 5.07 -13.67 2.26
C THR A 431 5.69 -14.51 3.38
N GLY A 432 4.93 -15.44 3.94
CA GLY A 432 5.35 -16.23 5.09
C GLY A 432 5.23 -15.43 6.38
N SER A 433 6.36 -15.19 7.07
CA SER A 433 6.38 -14.59 8.40
C SER A 433 5.42 -15.31 9.37
N ILE A 434 5.31 -16.66 9.22
CA ILE A 434 4.44 -17.52 10.02
C ILE A 434 4.98 -17.53 11.45
N GLY A 435 4.39 -16.70 12.31
CA GLY A 435 4.80 -16.49 13.68
C GLY A 435 3.97 -15.40 14.32
N ILE A 436 3.92 -15.37 15.65
CA ILE A 436 3.09 -14.48 16.46
C ILE A 436 3.92 -13.86 17.57
N PHE A 437 3.55 -12.69 18.03
CA PHE A 437 4.13 -12.04 19.19
C PHE A 437 3.10 -11.21 19.93
N ALA A 438 3.42 -10.88 21.20
CA ALA A 438 2.77 -9.83 21.96
C ALA A 438 3.85 -8.88 22.52
N MET A 439 3.49 -7.62 22.67
CA MET A 439 4.33 -6.59 23.25
C MET A 439 3.51 -5.72 24.20
N LEU A 440 3.95 -5.63 25.44
CA LEU A 440 3.33 -4.81 26.47
C LEU A 440 4.41 -3.94 27.14
N PRO A 441 4.41 -2.61 26.97
CA PRO A 441 5.32 -1.73 27.69
C PRO A 441 4.79 -1.42 29.08
N THR A 442 5.69 -1.39 30.09
CA THR A 442 5.38 -0.87 31.41
C THR A 442 6.27 0.33 31.74
N PHE A 443 5.74 1.27 32.52
CA PHE A 443 6.30 2.59 32.76
C PHE A 443 6.62 2.86 34.23
N GLU A 444 6.59 1.85 35.10
CA GLU A 444 6.86 1.98 36.56
C GLU A 444 8.19 2.66 36.84
N ASN A 445 9.24 2.26 36.11
CA ASN A 445 10.58 2.83 36.28
C ASN A 445 10.68 4.26 35.68
N ALA A 446 9.90 4.54 34.63
CA ALA A 446 9.86 5.85 34.00
C ALA A 446 9.20 6.90 34.89
N ILE A 447 8.07 6.57 35.51
CA ILE A 447 7.38 7.49 36.44
C ILE A 447 8.18 7.67 37.74
N ASN A 448 8.84 6.63 38.23
CA ASN A 448 9.71 6.72 39.41
C ASN A 448 10.87 7.71 39.22
N LYS A 449 11.45 7.80 38.00
CA LYS A 449 12.50 8.79 37.67
C LYS A 449 12.04 10.25 37.84
N ILE A 450 10.76 10.52 37.67
CA ILE A 450 10.19 11.88 37.81
C ILE A 450 9.51 12.06 39.18
N GLY A 451 9.68 11.12 40.13
CA GLY A 451 9.14 11.20 41.48
C GLY A 451 7.66 10.82 41.61
N VAL A 452 7.07 10.17 40.60
CA VAL A 452 5.71 9.64 40.67
C VAL A 452 5.78 8.14 40.96
N ASN A 453 4.93 7.67 41.89
CA ASN A 453 4.85 6.26 42.28
C ASN A 453 3.41 5.77 42.11
N ALA A 454 3.22 4.52 41.65
CA ALA A 454 1.94 3.84 41.64
C ALA A 454 1.88 2.87 42.80
N ASP A 455 0.79 2.89 43.56
CA ASP A 455 0.49 1.95 44.64
C ASP A 455 -1.00 1.61 44.58
N GLY A 456 -1.37 0.40 45.04
CA GLY A 456 -2.77 -0.06 45.02
C GLY A 456 -2.94 -1.42 45.66
N VAL A 457 -4.19 -1.86 45.73
CA VAL A 457 -4.57 -3.18 46.22
C VAL A 457 -5.31 -3.94 45.13
N SER A 458 -5.06 -5.25 45.04
CA SER A 458 -5.76 -6.14 44.10
C SER A 458 -6.40 -7.31 44.83
N THR A 459 -7.43 -7.91 44.25
CA THR A 459 -8.13 -9.07 44.82
C THR A 459 -7.42 -10.39 44.54
N GLY A 460 -6.37 -10.38 43.74
CA GLY A 460 -5.57 -11.55 43.41
C GLY A 460 -4.48 -11.27 42.41
N ASP A 461 -3.55 -12.22 42.23
CA ASP A 461 -2.35 -12.09 41.41
C ASP A 461 -2.60 -11.98 39.89
N LEU A 462 -3.83 -12.29 39.46
CA LEU A 462 -4.26 -12.16 38.05
C LEU A 462 -5.01 -10.84 37.79
N ALA A 463 -5.19 -10.02 38.81
CA ALA A 463 -5.81 -8.71 38.62
C ALA A 463 -4.83 -7.84 37.84
N GLU A 464 -5.29 -7.38 36.68
CA GLU A 464 -4.51 -6.45 35.84
C GLU A 464 -4.36 -5.13 36.59
N THR A 465 -3.13 -4.80 36.93
CA THR A 465 -2.76 -3.50 37.46
C THR A 465 -2.57 -2.52 36.30
N SER A 466 -2.22 -1.29 36.55
CA SER A 466 -1.97 -0.34 35.47
C SER A 466 -0.63 -0.62 34.79
N VAL A 467 -0.43 -0.04 33.60
CA VAL A 467 0.90 -0.03 32.91
C VAL A 467 2.00 0.67 33.73
N PHE A 468 1.65 1.27 34.86
CA PHE A 468 2.56 1.90 35.81
C PHE A 468 2.99 0.96 36.95
N SER A 469 2.65 -0.31 36.88
CA SER A 469 3.04 -1.35 37.81
C SER A 469 3.85 -2.42 37.08
N PRO A 470 4.82 -3.08 37.75
CA PRO A 470 5.56 -4.19 37.15
C PRO A 470 4.63 -5.34 36.75
N LEU A 471 4.86 -5.93 35.58
CA LEU A 471 4.13 -7.12 35.17
C LEU A 471 4.58 -8.33 36.01
N SER A 472 3.62 -8.99 36.69
CA SER A 472 3.92 -10.14 37.54
C SER A 472 4.51 -11.32 36.73
N LYS A 473 5.30 -12.18 37.40
CA LYS A 473 5.87 -13.36 36.74
C LYS A 473 4.79 -14.31 36.22
N ASN A 474 3.67 -14.49 37.00
CA ASN A 474 2.56 -15.33 36.58
C ASN A 474 1.90 -14.79 35.31
N MET A 475 1.72 -13.46 35.21
CA MET A 475 1.16 -12.85 34.00
C MET A 475 2.11 -12.99 32.81
N GLN A 476 3.43 -12.82 33.01
CA GLN A 476 4.41 -13.06 31.94
C GLN A 476 4.34 -14.50 31.41
N ASP A 477 4.22 -15.48 32.30
CA ASP A 477 4.11 -16.90 31.92
C ASP A 477 2.78 -17.19 31.20
N ILE A 478 1.68 -16.55 31.59
CA ILE A 478 0.39 -16.65 30.92
C ILE A 478 0.48 -16.09 29.51
N TYR A 479 1.00 -14.88 29.32
CA TYR A 479 1.17 -14.29 28.00
C TYR A 479 2.05 -15.16 27.09
N GLN A 480 3.15 -15.71 27.64
CA GLN A 480 4.02 -16.60 26.85
C GLN A 480 3.29 -17.87 26.40
N LEU A 481 2.51 -18.51 27.29
CA LEU A 481 1.69 -19.69 26.96
C LEU A 481 0.63 -19.38 25.90
N GLU A 482 -0.01 -18.22 25.97
CA GLU A 482 -0.99 -17.79 24.97
C GLU A 482 -0.35 -17.59 23.59
N ILE A 483 0.85 -17.02 23.56
CA ILE A 483 1.63 -16.83 22.32
C ILE A 483 2.09 -18.17 21.74
N GLU A 484 2.51 -19.12 22.59
CA GLU A 484 2.85 -20.48 22.17
C GLU A 484 1.63 -21.20 21.56
N HIS A 485 0.45 -21.05 22.20
CA HIS A 485 -0.80 -21.57 21.67
C HIS A 485 -1.18 -20.92 20.35
N GLY A 486 -1.08 -19.59 20.22
CA GLY A 486 -1.34 -18.88 18.97
C GLY A 486 -0.42 -19.32 17.83
N TYR A 487 0.86 -19.58 18.15
CA TYR A 487 1.79 -20.16 17.15
C TYR A 487 1.38 -21.56 16.72
N ASP A 488 1.01 -22.43 17.66
CA ASP A 488 0.50 -23.77 17.37
C ASP A 488 -0.76 -23.76 16.49
N GLN A 489 -1.65 -22.79 16.75
CA GLN A 489 -2.82 -22.56 15.89
C GLN A 489 -2.40 -22.16 14.47
N PHE A 490 -1.39 -21.29 14.31
CA PHE A 490 -0.90 -20.89 12.99
C PHE A 490 -0.32 -22.07 12.22
N LEU A 491 0.52 -22.88 12.87
CA LEU A 491 1.06 -24.11 12.26
C LEU A 491 -0.05 -25.08 11.84
N THR A 492 -1.09 -25.22 12.68
CA THR A 492 -2.25 -26.08 12.39
C THR A 492 -3.04 -25.57 11.19
N LEU A 493 -3.26 -24.25 11.14
CA LEU A 493 -4.00 -23.58 10.08
C LEU A 493 -3.30 -23.79 8.72
N VAL A 494 -2.00 -23.47 8.67
CA VAL A 494 -1.19 -23.64 7.47
C VAL A 494 -1.09 -25.11 7.09
N GLY A 495 -0.84 -25.99 8.06
CA GLY A 495 -0.79 -27.44 7.82
C GLY A 495 -2.06 -27.98 7.17
N ARG A 496 -3.23 -27.51 7.62
CA ARG A 496 -4.52 -27.89 7.03
C ARG A 496 -4.70 -27.32 5.62
N GLY A 497 -4.45 -26.01 5.44
CA GLY A 497 -4.66 -25.35 4.15
C GLY A 497 -3.67 -25.81 3.07
N ARG A 498 -2.43 -26.13 3.48
CA ARG A 498 -1.36 -26.54 2.56
C ARG A 498 -1.10 -28.05 2.54
N GLN A 499 -1.93 -28.85 3.22
CA GLN A 499 -1.81 -30.32 3.32
C GLN A 499 -0.42 -30.78 3.80
N MET A 500 0.11 -30.06 4.80
CA MET A 500 1.43 -30.30 5.39
C MET A 500 1.31 -30.73 6.86
N SER A 501 2.26 -31.54 7.33
CA SER A 501 2.36 -31.80 8.77
C SER A 501 2.83 -30.54 9.52
N LYS A 502 2.41 -30.35 10.78
CA LYS A 502 2.90 -29.24 11.62
C LYS A 502 4.43 -29.14 11.64
N ALA A 503 5.12 -30.28 11.76
CA ALA A 503 6.58 -30.32 11.76
C ALA A 503 7.20 -29.89 10.42
N ALA A 504 6.51 -30.11 9.30
CA ALA A 504 6.96 -29.62 8.01
C ALA A 504 6.72 -28.12 7.88
N VAL A 505 5.59 -27.61 8.37
CA VAL A 505 5.30 -26.19 8.41
C VAL A 505 6.29 -25.47 9.32
N ASP A 506 6.56 -25.99 10.52
CA ASP A 506 7.46 -25.34 11.49
C ASP A 506 8.88 -25.12 10.93
N LYS A 507 9.39 -26.01 10.09
CA LYS A 507 10.70 -25.89 9.44
C LYS A 507 10.82 -24.68 8.50
N ILE A 508 9.71 -24.23 7.93
CA ILE A 508 9.65 -23.09 6.99
C ILE A 508 8.90 -21.89 7.59
N ALA A 509 8.47 -22.03 8.85
CA ALA A 509 7.79 -21.02 9.64
C ALA A 509 8.79 -20.24 10.50
N GLN A 510 8.66 -20.28 11.81
CA GLN A 510 9.54 -19.61 12.78
C GLN A 510 9.64 -18.09 12.56
N GLY A 511 8.65 -17.48 11.89
CA GLY A 511 8.66 -16.08 11.50
C GLY A 511 9.50 -15.76 10.26
N GLN A 512 9.98 -16.78 9.52
CA GLN A 512 10.79 -16.59 8.32
C GLN A 512 9.97 -15.97 7.19
N VAL A 513 10.60 -15.02 6.51
CA VAL A 513 10.02 -14.30 5.37
C VAL A 513 10.52 -14.93 4.08
N TRP A 514 9.62 -15.15 3.15
CA TRP A 514 9.88 -15.76 1.87
C TRP A 514 9.48 -14.84 0.72
N ARG A 515 10.22 -14.88 -0.36
CA ARG A 515 9.80 -14.31 -1.63
C ARG A 515 8.84 -15.28 -2.34
N GLY A 516 7.93 -14.79 -3.19
CA GLY A 516 6.93 -15.62 -3.87
C GLY A 516 7.50 -16.85 -4.56
N THR A 517 8.67 -16.71 -5.23
CA THR A 517 9.38 -17.86 -5.82
C THR A 517 9.79 -18.92 -4.82
N ASP A 518 10.16 -18.53 -3.59
CA ASP A 518 10.56 -19.48 -2.57
C ASP A 518 9.32 -20.01 -1.82
N ALA A 519 8.31 -19.17 -1.61
CA ALA A 519 7.01 -19.59 -1.09
C ALA A 519 6.36 -20.69 -1.95
N PHE A 520 6.41 -20.55 -3.27
CA PHE A 520 5.97 -21.58 -4.21
C PHE A 520 6.73 -22.90 -4.02
N LYS A 521 8.07 -22.87 -3.93
CA LYS A 521 8.89 -24.07 -3.68
C LYS A 521 8.57 -24.74 -2.34
N HIS A 522 8.15 -23.95 -1.35
CA HIS A 522 7.76 -24.43 -0.02
C HIS A 522 6.28 -24.80 0.10
N ASN A 523 5.54 -24.84 -1.01
CA ASN A 523 4.11 -25.11 -1.03
C ASN A 523 3.27 -24.09 -0.21
N LEU A 524 3.77 -22.87 -0.04
CA LEU A 524 3.03 -21.78 0.59
C LEU A 524 2.18 -20.99 -0.42
N ALA A 525 2.43 -21.16 -1.71
CA ALA A 525 1.60 -20.71 -2.84
C ALA A 525 1.42 -21.86 -3.81
N ASP A 526 0.33 -21.84 -4.59
CA ASP A 526 0.00 -22.91 -5.56
C ASP A 526 0.56 -22.59 -6.94
N GLU A 527 0.68 -21.32 -7.28
CA GLU A 527 1.15 -20.86 -8.59
C GLU A 527 1.85 -19.50 -8.48
N LEU A 528 2.78 -19.25 -9.41
CA LEU A 528 3.35 -17.91 -9.62
C LEU A 528 2.58 -17.21 -10.73
N GLY A 529 2.03 -16.04 -10.46
CA GLY A 529 1.23 -15.29 -11.43
C GLY A 529 0.82 -13.92 -10.92
N ASP A 530 0.09 -13.20 -11.77
CA ASP A 530 -0.48 -11.89 -11.49
C ASP A 530 -2.00 -11.95 -11.21
N PHE A 531 -2.65 -10.79 -11.18
CA PHE A 531 -4.08 -10.70 -10.94
C PHE A 531 -4.91 -11.30 -12.07
N ASP A 532 -4.49 -11.18 -13.34
CA ASP A 532 -5.22 -11.78 -14.47
C ASP A 532 -5.29 -13.29 -14.31
N ARG A 533 -4.17 -13.92 -13.89
CA ARG A 533 -4.15 -15.36 -13.62
C ARG A 533 -5.09 -15.76 -12.48
N ALA A 534 -5.26 -14.87 -11.48
CA ALA A 534 -6.24 -15.13 -10.41
C ALA A 534 -7.69 -15.06 -10.93
N VAL A 535 -7.99 -14.15 -11.86
CA VAL A 535 -9.31 -14.07 -12.53
C VAL A 535 -9.58 -15.33 -13.36
N GLU A 536 -8.60 -15.79 -14.13
CA GLU A 536 -8.73 -17.04 -14.89
C GLU A 536 -8.97 -18.23 -13.94
N LYS A 537 -8.15 -18.34 -12.88
CA LYS A 537 -8.20 -19.47 -11.95
C LYS A 537 -9.50 -19.56 -11.19
N ILE A 538 -10.05 -18.44 -10.74
CA ILE A 538 -11.35 -18.45 -10.05
C ILE A 538 -12.46 -18.89 -11.00
N GLY A 539 -12.42 -18.49 -12.27
CA GLY A 539 -13.37 -18.95 -13.30
C GLY A 539 -13.29 -20.46 -13.50
N GLU A 540 -12.07 -21.03 -13.59
CA GLU A 540 -11.85 -22.48 -13.64
C GLU A 540 -12.50 -23.19 -12.43
N LEU A 541 -12.25 -22.69 -11.21
CA LEU A 541 -12.76 -23.29 -9.97
C LEU A 541 -14.28 -23.18 -9.86
N ILE A 542 -14.90 -22.06 -10.24
CA ILE A 542 -16.35 -21.90 -10.24
C ILE A 542 -16.99 -22.97 -11.13
N ASN A 543 -16.46 -23.20 -12.33
CA ASN A 543 -16.98 -24.18 -13.27
C ASN A 543 -16.87 -25.60 -12.72
N VAL A 544 -15.77 -25.94 -12.04
CA VAL A 544 -15.59 -27.24 -11.36
C VAL A 544 -16.57 -27.41 -10.20
N TYR A 545 -16.70 -26.41 -9.33
CA TYR A 545 -17.57 -26.46 -8.15
C TYR A 545 -19.05 -26.58 -8.51
N ARG A 546 -19.48 -25.99 -9.63
CA ARG A 546 -20.89 -25.95 -10.06
C ARG A 546 -21.23 -27.01 -11.11
N ASP A 547 -20.26 -27.80 -11.55
CA ASP A 547 -20.41 -28.75 -12.66
C ASP A 547 -21.10 -28.09 -13.89
N THR A 548 -20.62 -26.91 -14.26
CA THR A 548 -21.19 -26.06 -15.33
C THR A 548 -20.09 -25.37 -16.11
N VAL A 549 -20.41 -24.85 -17.28
CA VAL A 549 -19.49 -24.02 -18.07
C VAL A 549 -20.08 -22.62 -18.19
N ILE A 550 -19.51 -21.70 -17.44
CA ILE A 550 -19.76 -20.26 -17.56
C ILE A 550 -18.57 -19.66 -18.30
N GLU A 551 -18.80 -19.12 -19.49
CA GLU A 551 -17.71 -18.60 -20.34
C GLU A 551 -17.31 -17.18 -19.95
N ASN A 552 -18.27 -16.35 -19.47
CA ASN A 552 -18.05 -14.96 -19.16
C ASN A 552 -18.42 -14.65 -17.71
N PHE A 553 -17.49 -14.00 -17.02
CA PHE A 553 -17.69 -13.47 -15.68
C PHE A 553 -17.44 -11.95 -15.69
N SER A 554 -18.24 -11.22 -14.94
CA SER A 554 -17.97 -9.83 -14.59
C SER A 554 -17.14 -9.80 -13.31
N VAL A 555 -16.07 -9.03 -13.29
CA VAL A 555 -15.23 -8.81 -12.10
C VAL A 555 -15.74 -7.57 -11.38
N GLU A 556 -16.25 -7.74 -10.16
CA GLU A 556 -16.80 -6.66 -9.33
C GLU A 556 -15.92 -6.44 -8.10
N TRP A 557 -15.37 -5.24 -7.97
CA TRP A 557 -14.65 -4.83 -6.79
C TRP A 557 -15.62 -4.46 -5.67
N MET A 558 -15.56 -5.19 -4.56
CA MET A 558 -16.42 -4.94 -3.43
C MET A 558 -15.96 -3.69 -2.69
N THR A 559 -16.81 -2.68 -2.68
CA THR A 559 -16.61 -1.44 -1.94
C THR A 559 -17.61 -1.34 -0.80
N GLU A 560 -17.29 -0.60 0.24
CA GLU A 560 -18.28 -0.20 1.23
C GLU A 560 -19.34 0.65 0.52
N ASP A 561 -20.60 0.43 0.87
CA ASP A 561 -21.64 1.32 0.42
C ASP A 561 -21.30 2.70 0.99
N ASP A 562 -21.11 3.68 0.12
CA ASP A 562 -20.93 5.06 0.55
C ASP A 562 -22.15 5.42 1.40
N GLY A 563 -21.99 5.34 2.71
CA GLY A 563 -22.97 5.84 3.67
C GLY A 563 -23.33 7.27 3.28
N SER A 564 -24.36 7.84 3.85
CA SER A 564 -24.78 9.19 3.49
C SER A 564 -23.54 10.11 3.45
N LEU A 565 -23.52 11.10 2.55
CA LEU A 565 -22.46 12.13 2.48
C LEU A 565 -22.11 12.68 3.88
N ILE A 566 -23.08 12.65 4.79
CA ILE A 566 -22.93 13.07 6.20
C ILE A 566 -22.05 12.09 6.97
N ASP A 567 -22.19 10.78 6.75
CA ASP A 567 -21.38 9.75 7.44
C ASP A 567 -19.93 9.79 6.94
N LYS A 568 -19.73 10.04 5.65
CA LYS A 568 -18.40 10.26 5.06
C LYS A 568 -17.76 11.51 5.65
N LEU A 569 -18.49 12.63 5.67
CA LEU A 569 -18.04 13.89 6.27
C LEU A 569 -17.73 13.76 7.77
N TYR A 570 -18.53 12.99 8.51
CA TYR A 570 -18.32 12.76 9.94
C TYR A 570 -17.06 11.90 10.20
N ARG A 571 -16.83 10.86 9.40
CA ARG A 571 -15.61 10.05 9.43
C ARG A 571 -14.39 10.90 9.13
N ASP A 572 -14.42 11.71 8.07
CA ASP A 572 -13.34 12.59 7.64
C ASP A 572 -13.05 13.69 8.68
N LEU A 573 -14.08 14.29 9.30
CA LEU A 573 -13.92 15.27 10.38
C LEU A 573 -13.31 14.65 11.65
N LYS A 574 -13.71 13.43 12.02
CA LYS A 574 -13.15 12.71 13.16
C LYS A 574 -11.67 12.38 12.94
N GLN A 575 -11.32 11.99 11.73
CA GLN A 575 -9.95 11.69 11.30
C GLN A 575 -9.09 12.97 11.21
N SER A 576 -9.64 14.05 10.65
CA SER A 576 -8.97 15.35 10.52
C SER A 576 -8.68 16.01 11.86
N SER A 577 -9.56 15.84 12.87
CA SER A 577 -9.33 16.42 14.21
C SER A 577 -8.10 15.82 14.90
N GLN A 578 -7.77 14.55 14.64
CA GLN A 578 -6.56 13.90 15.15
C GLN A 578 -5.29 14.33 14.40
N SER A 579 -5.41 14.64 13.10
CA SER A 579 -4.27 15.07 12.27
C SER A 579 -3.92 16.56 12.45
N LEU A 580 -4.90 17.42 12.70
CA LEU A 580 -4.69 18.86 12.87
C LEU A 580 -3.84 19.23 14.10
N VAL A 581 -3.98 18.46 15.20
CA VAL A 581 -3.12 18.65 16.39
C VAL A 581 -1.68 18.24 16.10
N ALA A 582 -1.48 17.30 15.16
CA ALA A 582 -0.15 16.78 14.81
C ALA A 582 0.62 17.67 13.83
N THR A 583 -0.07 18.48 13.02
CA THR A 583 0.54 19.35 11.97
C THR A 583 1.02 20.70 12.52
N TRP A 584 0.59 21.11 13.69
CA TRP A 584 1.01 22.40 14.30
C TRP A 584 2.47 22.42 14.78
N LEU A 585 3.14 21.25 14.82
CA LEU A 585 4.56 21.13 15.16
C LEU A 585 5.34 20.77 13.90
N ASP A 586 5.90 21.77 13.24
CA ASP A 586 6.83 21.57 12.11
C ASP A 586 8.14 20.93 12.63
N LEU A 587 8.13 19.59 12.69
CA LEU A 587 9.25 18.83 13.24
C LEU A 587 10.30 18.58 12.14
N PRO A 588 11.59 18.75 12.42
CA PRO A 588 12.67 18.42 11.48
C PRO A 588 12.56 16.98 10.95
N LYS A 589 12.96 16.76 9.68
CA LYS A 589 12.88 15.44 9.00
C LYS A 589 13.30 14.23 9.87
N PRO A 590 14.40 14.26 10.65
CA PRO A 590 14.78 13.14 11.51
C PRO A 590 13.76 12.84 12.62
N ILE A 591 13.15 13.89 13.19
CA ILE A 591 12.14 13.73 14.26
C ILE A 591 10.82 13.21 13.67
N ARG A 592 10.49 13.60 12.42
CA ARG A 592 9.33 13.09 11.69
C ARG A 592 9.44 11.57 11.48
N GLN A 593 10.62 11.06 11.10
CA GLN A 593 10.87 9.62 10.95
C GLN A 593 10.73 8.83 12.27
N ILE A 594 11.19 9.41 13.39
CA ILE A 594 10.98 8.81 14.72
C ILE A 594 9.48 8.81 15.06
N LYS A 595 8.75 9.91 14.79
CA LYS A 595 7.30 9.99 14.99
C LYS A 595 6.55 8.96 14.14
N GLU A 596 6.92 8.78 12.88
CA GLU A 596 6.32 7.75 12.00
C GLU A 596 6.60 6.34 12.52
N GLY A 597 7.81 6.08 13.02
CA GLY A 597 8.17 4.82 13.67
C GLY A 597 7.33 4.56 14.93
N LEU A 598 7.09 5.59 15.75
CA LEU A 598 6.24 5.49 16.94
C LEU A 598 4.75 5.41 16.59
N ASN A 599 4.29 6.08 15.54
CA ASN A 599 2.91 5.98 15.07
C ASN A 599 2.54 4.56 14.60
N ARG A 600 3.53 3.76 14.16
CA ARG A 600 3.29 2.33 13.88
C ARG A 600 2.84 1.56 15.11
N LEU A 601 3.18 2.00 16.32
CA LEU A 601 2.73 1.38 17.56
C LEU A 601 1.23 1.62 17.81
N ASN A 602 0.66 2.71 17.31
CA ASN A 602 -0.77 2.99 17.43
C ASN A 602 -1.65 2.02 16.60
N LYS A 603 -1.03 1.27 15.66
CA LYS A 603 -1.69 0.23 14.88
C LYS A 603 -1.82 -1.10 15.64
N PHE A 604 -1.22 -1.20 16.82
CA PHE A 604 -1.32 -2.37 17.67
C PHE A 604 -2.56 -2.27 18.58
N ASN A 605 -3.73 -2.57 18.01
CA ASN A 605 -5.02 -2.46 18.67
C ASN A 605 -5.74 -3.82 18.84
N ASP A 606 -5.02 -4.93 18.77
CA ASP A 606 -5.58 -6.26 18.96
C ASP A 606 -6.19 -6.39 20.36
N PRO A 607 -7.44 -6.91 20.52
CA PRO A 607 -8.11 -7.03 21.83
C PRO A 607 -7.37 -7.89 22.85
N LYS A 608 -6.53 -8.83 22.40
CA LYS A 608 -5.69 -9.69 23.24
C LYS A 608 -4.22 -9.26 23.26
N GLY A 609 -3.88 -8.16 22.57
CA GLY A 609 -2.51 -7.72 22.40
C GLY A 609 -1.63 -8.69 21.60
N GLN A 610 -2.22 -9.53 20.75
CA GLN A 610 -1.54 -10.56 19.96
C GLN A 610 -1.43 -10.14 18.50
N TYR A 611 -0.23 -10.19 17.93
CA TYR A 611 0.03 -9.63 16.62
C TYR A 611 0.67 -10.63 15.67
N LEU A 612 0.06 -10.75 14.52
CA LEU A 612 0.56 -11.41 13.33
C LEU A 612 1.06 -10.32 12.37
N TYR A 613 2.20 -9.69 12.68
CA TYR A 613 2.71 -8.54 11.95
C TYR A 613 4.16 -8.73 11.50
N CYS A 614 4.48 -8.29 10.27
CA CYS A 614 5.84 -8.30 9.74
C CYS A 614 6.41 -6.88 9.72
N LEU A 615 7.01 -6.42 10.82
CA LEU A 615 7.65 -5.10 10.90
C LEU A 615 8.87 -4.97 9.96
N ASN A 616 9.57 -6.07 9.73
CA ASN A 616 10.79 -6.10 8.92
C ASN A 616 10.54 -6.34 7.43
N CYS A 617 9.27 -6.50 7.02
CA CYS A 617 8.86 -6.56 5.63
C CYS A 617 8.68 -5.17 5.01
N GLY A 618 9.12 -4.10 5.69
CA GLY A 618 8.84 -2.71 5.35
C GLY A 618 9.31 -2.28 3.96
N THR A 619 9.04 -1.02 3.61
CA THR A 619 9.35 -0.44 2.30
C THR A 619 10.80 -0.68 1.89
N VAL A 620 11.01 -1.46 0.85
CA VAL A 620 12.30 -1.60 0.15
C VAL A 620 12.53 -0.32 -0.63
N ARG A 621 13.66 0.33 -0.38
CA ARG A 621 14.08 1.54 -1.09
C ARG A 621 15.24 1.24 -2.02
#